data_69dd104d24119ee7426613933e7f7649
#
_entry.id   69dd104d24119ee7426613933e7f7649
#
_cell.length_a   1.000
_cell.length_b   1.000
_cell.length_c   1.000
_cell.angle_alpha   90.00
_cell.angle_beta   90.00
_cell.angle_gamma   90.00
#
_symmetry.space_group_name_H-M   'P 1'
#
loop_
_entity.id
_entity.type
_entity.pdbx_description
1 polymer ?
#
loop_
_entity_poly.entity_id
_entity_poly.type
_entity_poly.pdbx_seq_one_letter_code
_entity_poly.pdbx_strand_id
1 'polypeptide(L)'
;MGTLKNIIANLKLFKRVYIFLGIIIAIVTIGTIGFMFIEKWSFLDAFYMTVITTATVGFEETHQLSPLGKLFTIFLIIISFGTFALAISSITKYIMGGDYKINLKQYKTNKILNTMENHVVICGFGRVGKQVAEDLNSKKTRLIIIDINAEEFEKSHMLENYVFIKGDSTDDEVLASAKLDKATAVISCLPKDADNLYVVLSARELNRSLKIISRATHATSVAKLKLAGADNVIMPDSIGGTHMASLVANPDVVEFLDSIRSQGNEGVNIESIAFNELPVEFQFKKLKDLKVLKIRTITSVTIIGYKTAAGNYIINPTGEEEIVPHSKLFVLGTPSQIKHLNELLGLK
;
A
#
# COMPACT_ATOMS: atom_id res chain seq x y z
N MET A 1 -13.19 -20.17 -5.61
CA MET A 1 -12.69 -19.32 -6.69
C MET A 1 -11.23 -18.83 -6.49
N GLY A 2 -10.73 -18.75 -5.26
CA GLY A 2 -9.33 -18.32 -4.96
C GLY A 2 -8.22 -19.26 -5.42
N THR A 3 -8.44 -20.57 -5.36
CA THR A 3 -7.43 -21.58 -5.75
C THR A 3 -7.11 -21.59 -7.24
N LEU A 4 -8.10 -21.39 -8.12
CA LEU A 4 -7.90 -21.35 -9.57
C LEU A 4 -7.12 -20.11 -10.01
N LYS A 5 -7.39 -18.91 -9.42
CA LYS A 5 -6.64 -17.69 -9.69
C LYS A 5 -5.17 -17.80 -9.26
N ASN A 6 -4.90 -18.47 -8.14
CA ASN A 6 -3.53 -18.73 -7.68
C ASN A 6 -2.77 -19.70 -8.58
N ILE A 7 -3.45 -20.73 -9.11
CA ILE A 7 -2.86 -21.67 -10.07
C ILE A 7 -2.54 -20.96 -11.40
N ILE A 8 -3.46 -20.12 -11.90
CA ILE A 8 -3.23 -19.35 -13.13
C ILE A 8 -2.11 -18.31 -12.97
N ALA A 9 -1.98 -17.66 -11.81
CA ALA A 9 -0.88 -16.75 -11.51
C ALA A 9 0.48 -17.49 -11.46
N ASN A 10 0.52 -18.67 -10.83
CA ASN A 10 1.70 -19.53 -10.83
C ASN A 10 2.06 -20.04 -12.22
N LEU A 11 1.06 -20.41 -13.04
CA LEU A 11 1.29 -20.80 -14.43
C LEU A 11 1.86 -19.66 -15.28
N LYS A 12 1.43 -18.40 -15.06
CA LYS A 12 2.04 -17.24 -15.75
C LYS A 12 3.49 -17.00 -15.32
N LEU A 13 3.81 -17.18 -14.04
CA LEU A 13 5.16 -16.99 -13.50
C LEU A 13 6.17 -17.96 -14.12
N PHE A 14 5.77 -19.23 -14.31
CA PHE A 14 6.62 -20.30 -14.82
C PHE A 14 6.29 -20.73 -16.26
N LYS A 15 5.49 -19.93 -16.98
CA LYS A 15 5.04 -20.28 -18.34
C LYS A 15 6.16 -20.72 -19.27
N ARG A 16 7.30 -20.05 -19.24
CA ARG A 16 8.47 -20.41 -20.08
C ARG A 16 9.05 -21.77 -19.68
N VAL A 17 9.17 -22.04 -18.39
CA VAL A 17 9.68 -23.32 -17.87
C VAL A 17 8.76 -24.45 -18.27
N TYR A 18 7.44 -24.29 -18.15
CA TYR A 18 6.48 -25.31 -18.56
C TYR A 18 6.48 -25.57 -20.08
N ILE A 19 6.71 -24.53 -20.89
CA ILE A 19 6.86 -24.70 -22.35
C ILE A 19 8.07 -25.58 -22.67
N PHE A 20 9.25 -25.30 -22.08
CA PHE A 20 10.45 -26.11 -22.31
C PHE A 20 10.28 -27.53 -21.78
N LEU A 21 9.67 -27.72 -20.63
CA LEU A 21 9.35 -29.04 -20.10
C LEU A 21 8.42 -29.83 -21.05
N GLY A 22 7.42 -29.17 -21.59
CA GLY A 22 6.52 -29.77 -22.61
C GLY A 22 7.26 -30.17 -23.89
N ILE A 23 8.20 -29.34 -24.36
CA ILE A 23 9.02 -29.64 -25.54
C ILE A 23 9.93 -30.85 -25.26
N ILE A 24 10.57 -30.92 -24.08
CA ILE A 24 11.42 -32.07 -23.72
C ILE A 24 10.60 -33.36 -23.68
N ILE A 25 9.42 -33.33 -23.05
CA ILE A 25 8.50 -34.48 -23.01
C ILE A 25 8.12 -34.91 -24.44
N ALA A 26 7.81 -33.95 -25.31
CA ALA A 26 7.49 -34.23 -26.71
C ALA A 26 8.66 -34.88 -27.44
N ILE A 27 9.89 -34.38 -27.29
CA ILE A 27 11.10 -34.94 -27.88
C ILE A 27 11.33 -36.39 -27.41
N VAL A 28 11.23 -36.62 -26.09
CA VAL A 28 11.37 -37.97 -25.51
C VAL A 28 10.29 -38.90 -26.03
N THR A 29 9.05 -38.45 -26.14
CA THR A 29 7.95 -39.26 -26.67
C THR A 29 8.18 -39.61 -28.15
N ILE A 30 8.53 -38.61 -28.99
CA ILE A 30 8.78 -38.80 -30.41
C ILE A 30 10.02 -39.71 -30.63
N GLY A 31 11.08 -39.52 -29.85
CA GLY A 31 12.28 -40.33 -29.91
C GLY A 31 11.99 -41.79 -29.56
N THR A 32 11.27 -42.04 -28.49
CA THR A 32 10.89 -43.39 -28.06
C THR A 32 10.03 -44.08 -29.11
N ILE A 33 8.99 -43.42 -29.61
CA ILE A 33 8.12 -43.97 -30.67
C ILE A 33 8.92 -44.21 -31.94
N GLY A 34 9.81 -43.30 -32.33
CA GLY A 34 10.63 -43.40 -33.49
C GLY A 34 11.56 -44.66 -33.47
N PHE A 35 12.25 -44.91 -32.35
CA PHE A 35 13.08 -46.11 -32.20
C PHE A 35 12.23 -47.40 -32.19
N MET A 36 11.07 -47.38 -31.55
CA MET A 36 10.15 -48.54 -31.59
C MET A 36 9.72 -48.89 -33.02
N PHE A 37 9.44 -47.87 -33.85
CA PHE A 37 8.98 -48.11 -35.22
C PHE A 37 10.12 -48.46 -36.18
N ILE A 38 11.28 -47.76 -36.09
CA ILE A 38 12.40 -47.91 -37.00
C ILE A 38 13.18 -49.16 -36.68
N GLU A 39 13.53 -49.39 -35.41
CA GLU A 39 14.39 -50.49 -34.98
C GLU A 39 13.62 -51.68 -34.45
N LYS A 40 12.28 -51.55 -34.28
CA LYS A 40 11.41 -52.56 -33.68
C LYS A 40 11.80 -52.98 -32.24
N TRP A 41 12.42 -52.07 -31.51
CA TRP A 41 12.88 -52.30 -30.14
C TRP A 41 11.71 -52.32 -29.15
N SER A 42 11.98 -52.94 -27.98
CA SER A 42 11.04 -52.87 -26.86
C SER A 42 10.85 -51.40 -26.41
N PHE A 43 9.72 -51.11 -25.79
CA PHE A 43 9.49 -49.75 -25.22
C PHE A 43 10.63 -49.33 -24.29
N LEU A 44 11.15 -50.24 -23.46
CA LEU A 44 12.17 -49.92 -22.47
C LEU A 44 13.51 -49.57 -23.16
N ASP A 45 13.94 -50.34 -24.17
CA ASP A 45 15.19 -50.09 -24.91
C ASP A 45 15.10 -48.80 -25.72
N ALA A 46 13.97 -48.56 -26.38
CA ALA A 46 13.70 -47.33 -27.12
C ALA A 46 13.68 -46.09 -26.23
N PHE A 47 13.01 -46.20 -25.08
CA PHE A 47 12.97 -45.11 -24.10
C PHE A 47 14.33 -44.82 -23.50
N TYR A 48 15.06 -45.87 -23.07
CA TYR A 48 16.40 -45.73 -22.54
C TYR A 48 17.35 -45.06 -23.55
N MET A 49 17.40 -45.55 -24.81
CA MET A 49 18.21 -44.94 -25.87
C MET A 49 17.84 -43.47 -26.11
N THR A 50 16.54 -43.14 -26.12
CA THR A 50 16.06 -41.77 -26.30
C THR A 50 16.55 -40.89 -25.16
N VAL A 51 16.44 -41.33 -23.92
CA VAL A 51 16.82 -40.55 -22.73
C VAL A 51 18.33 -40.31 -22.72
N ILE A 52 19.17 -41.32 -22.93
CA ILE A 52 20.65 -41.15 -22.94
C ILE A 52 21.14 -40.27 -24.09
N THR A 53 20.43 -40.27 -25.23
CA THR A 53 20.70 -39.42 -26.37
C THR A 53 20.29 -37.97 -26.11
N THR A 54 19.05 -37.75 -25.63
CA THR A 54 18.52 -36.39 -25.39
C THR A 54 19.14 -35.73 -24.19
N ALA A 55 19.52 -36.48 -23.15
CA ALA A 55 20.20 -35.97 -21.95
C ALA A 55 21.73 -35.75 -22.19
N THR A 56 22.22 -35.96 -23.40
CA THR A 56 23.65 -35.80 -23.77
C THR A 56 24.61 -36.66 -22.93
N VAL A 57 24.13 -37.77 -22.39
CA VAL A 57 24.95 -38.73 -21.61
C VAL A 57 25.83 -39.56 -22.51
N GLY A 58 25.28 -40.05 -23.67
CA GLY A 58 26.01 -40.71 -24.73
C GLY A 58 26.76 -41.97 -24.30
N PHE A 59 26.11 -42.80 -23.46
CA PHE A 59 26.68 -44.09 -23.07
C PHE A 59 26.97 -44.96 -24.35
N GLU A 60 26.52 -46.15 -24.41
CA GLU A 60 26.71 -47.07 -25.54
C GLU A 60 25.35 -47.32 -26.21
N GLU A 61 25.39 -47.71 -27.51
CA GLU A 61 24.17 -48.10 -28.25
C GLU A 61 23.57 -49.35 -27.57
N THR A 62 22.26 -49.33 -27.25
CA THR A 62 21.57 -50.46 -26.64
C THR A 62 21.60 -51.69 -27.52
N HIS A 63 21.50 -51.50 -28.82
CA HIS A 63 21.65 -52.49 -29.90
C HIS A 63 22.25 -51.81 -31.14
N GLN A 64 22.82 -52.59 -32.07
CA GLN A 64 23.34 -52.04 -33.34
C GLN A 64 22.22 -51.33 -34.12
N LEU A 65 22.44 -50.06 -34.44
CA LEU A 65 21.51 -49.23 -35.18
C LEU A 65 21.54 -49.54 -36.68
N SER A 66 20.39 -49.66 -37.30
CA SER A 66 20.24 -49.67 -38.74
C SER A 66 20.69 -48.34 -39.38
N PRO A 67 20.94 -48.28 -40.69
CA PRO A 67 21.25 -47.02 -41.36
C PRO A 67 20.19 -45.93 -41.16
N LEU A 68 18.89 -46.30 -41.13
CA LEU A 68 17.76 -45.40 -40.82
C LEU A 68 17.78 -44.97 -39.38
N GLY A 69 18.07 -45.89 -38.45
CA GLY A 69 18.18 -45.55 -37.02
C GLY A 69 19.32 -44.60 -36.75
N LYS A 70 20.45 -44.73 -37.37
CA LYS A 70 21.57 -43.78 -37.28
C LYS A 70 21.16 -42.39 -37.75
N LEU A 71 20.47 -42.30 -38.89
CA LEU A 71 19.98 -41.01 -39.41
C LEU A 71 18.96 -40.36 -38.46
N PHE A 72 18.05 -41.16 -37.90
CA PHE A 72 17.08 -40.70 -36.91
C PHE A 72 17.78 -40.21 -35.62
N THR A 73 18.78 -40.93 -35.14
CA THR A 73 19.57 -40.55 -33.98
C THR A 73 20.28 -39.22 -34.20
N ILE A 74 20.91 -39.01 -35.37
CA ILE A 74 21.56 -37.74 -35.74
C ILE A 74 20.51 -36.59 -35.66
N PHE A 75 19.34 -36.80 -36.25
CA PHE A 75 18.26 -35.79 -36.21
C PHE A 75 17.81 -35.50 -34.79
N LEU A 76 17.64 -36.54 -33.96
CA LEU A 76 17.26 -36.41 -32.55
C LEU A 76 18.32 -35.63 -31.75
N ILE A 77 19.60 -35.89 -31.98
CA ILE A 77 20.72 -35.16 -31.33
C ILE A 77 20.66 -33.67 -31.68
N ILE A 78 20.50 -33.31 -32.95
CA ILE A 78 20.51 -31.93 -33.41
C ILE A 78 19.34 -31.18 -32.80
N ILE A 79 18.14 -31.77 -32.77
CA ILE A 79 16.96 -31.13 -32.20
C ILE A 79 17.05 -31.00 -30.67
N SER A 80 17.49 -32.05 -29.98
CA SER A 80 17.62 -32.03 -28.51
C SER A 80 18.67 -31.04 -28.06
N PHE A 81 19.85 -31.02 -28.70
CA PHE A 81 20.92 -30.06 -28.39
C PHE A 81 20.48 -28.62 -28.66
N GLY A 82 19.83 -28.36 -29.80
CA GLY A 82 19.30 -27.05 -30.14
C GLY A 82 18.27 -26.58 -29.13
N THR A 83 17.33 -27.45 -28.72
CA THR A 83 16.31 -27.15 -27.71
C THR A 83 16.94 -26.88 -26.35
N PHE A 84 17.93 -27.65 -25.93
CA PHE A 84 18.64 -27.45 -24.67
C PHE A 84 19.38 -26.12 -24.63
N ALA A 85 20.08 -25.75 -25.70
CA ALA A 85 20.77 -24.46 -25.82
C ALA A 85 19.81 -23.27 -25.73
N LEU A 86 18.68 -23.37 -26.41
CA LEU A 86 17.60 -22.33 -26.33
C LEU A 86 16.98 -22.25 -24.93
N ALA A 87 16.77 -23.37 -24.26
CA ALA A 87 16.24 -23.44 -22.92
C ALA A 87 17.18 -22.74 -21.93
N ILE A 88 18.47 -23.08 -21.91
CA ILE A 88 19.48 -22.44 -21.06
C ILE A 88 19.54 -20.94 -21.36
N SER A 89 19.64 -20.53 -22.62
CA SER A 89 19.68 -19.11 -22.98
C SER A 89 18.46 -18.35 -22.48
N SER A 90 17.28 -18.96 -22.60
CA SER A 90 16.02 -18.34 -22.15
C SER A 90 15.91 -18.22 -20.61
N ILE A 91 16.34 -19.26 -19.88
CA ILE A 91 16.38 -19.26 -18.42
C ILE A 91 17.41 -18.23 -17.91
N THR A 92 18.60 -18.21 -18.53
CA THR A 92 19.64 -17.23 -18.18
C THR A 92 19.16 -15.79 -18.38
N LYS A 93 18.54 -15.50 -19.53
CA LYS A 93 17.95 -14.18 -19.78
C LYS A 93 16.87 -13.83 -18.75
N TYR A 94 16.02 -14.78 -18.36
CA TYR A 94 14.95 -14.57 -17.37
C TYR A 94 15.51 -14.25 -15.97
N ILE A 95 16.58 -14.94 -15.56
CA ILE A 95 17.24 -14.72 -14.27
C ILE A 95 18.05 -13.42 -14.29
N MET A 96 18.89 -13.21 -15.30
CA MET A 96 19.75 -12.02 -15.42
C MET A 96 18.96 -10.75 -15.74
N GLY A 97 17.86 -10.84 -16.49
CA GLY A 97 16.99 -9.72 -16.81
C GLY A 97 16.20 -9.18 -15.62
N GLY A 98 16.20 -9.87 -14.48
CA GLY A 98 15.49 -9.45 -13.28
C GLY A 98 13.97 -9.69 -13.32
N ASP A 99 13.42 -10.20 -14.41
CA ASP A 99 11.99 -10.50 -14.59
C ASP A 99 11.44 -11.38 -13.46
N TYR A 100 12.26 -12.32 -12.99
CA TYR A 100 11.94 -13.18 -11.84
C TYR A 100 11.68 -12.38 -10.55
N LYS A 101 12.53 -11.38 -10.25
CA LYS A 101 12.38 -10.54 -9.05
C LYS A 101 11.13 -9.67 -9.14
N ILE A 102 10.86 -9.11 -10.32
CA ILE A 102 9.68 -8.27 -10.59
C ILE A 102 8.40 -9.10 -10.41
N ASN A 103 8.34 -10.27 -11.01
CA ASN A 103 7.19 -11.16 -10.92
C ASN A 103 6.93 -11.66 -9.49
N LEU A 104 7.99 -12.02 -8.75
CA LEU A 104 7.87 -12.40 -7.34
C LEU A 104 7.39 -11.25 -6.46
N LYS A 105 7.90 -10.01 -6.71
CA LYS A 105 7.48 -8.81 -6.00
C LYS A 105 5.99 -8.56 -6.26
N GLN A 106 5.55 -8.61 -7.51
CA GLN A 106 4.13 -8.46 -7.87
C GLN A 106 3.25 -9.55 -7.24
N TYR A 107 3.68 -10.81 -7.24
CA TYR A 107 2.94 -11.89 -6.60
C TYR A 107 2.76 -11.68 -5.09
N LYS A 108 3.84 -11.30 -4.39
CA LYS A 108 3.79 -10.96 -2.96
C LYS A 108 2.89 -9.76 -2.70
N THR A 109 3.02 -8.70 -3.53
CA THR A 109 2.19 -7.50 -3.46
C THR A 109 0.71 -7.82 -3.62
N ASN A 110 0.34 -8.60 -4.64
CA ASN A 110 -1.06 -8.99 -4.87
C ASN A 110 -1.63 -9.85 -3.73
N LYS A 111 -0.80 -10.71 -3.13
CA LYS A 111 -1.22 -11.52 -1.98
C LYS A 111 -1.52 -10.63 -0.76
N ILE A 112 -0.68 -9.64 -0.49
CA ILE A 112 -0.88 -8.68 0.61
C ILE A 112 -2.11 -7.81 0.33
N LEU A 113 -2.26 -7.26 -0.88
CA LEU A 113 -3.41 -6.44 -1.29
C LEU A 113 -4.75 -7.16 -1.09
N ASN A 114 -4.81 -8.47 -1.38
CA ASN A 114 -6.05 -9.24 -1.23
C ASN A 114 -6.49 -9.44 0.22
N THR A 115 -5.57 -9.33 1.17
CA THR A 115 -5.83 -9.48 2.62
C THR A 115 -5.82 -8.15 3.38
N MET A 116 -5.53 -7.03 2.68
CA MET A 116 -5.40 -5.72 3.32
C MET A 116 -6.78 -5.10 3.55
N GLU A 117 -7.02 -4.68 4.77
CA GLU A 117 -8.24 -4.01 5.23
C GLU A 117 -7.87 -2.87 6.19
N ASN A 118 -8.73 -1.88 6.33
CA ASN A 118 -8.52 -0.72 7.21
C ASN A 118 -7.20 0.02 6.93
N HIS A 119 -6.89 0.21 5.65
CA HIS A 119 -5.69 0.88 5.17
C HIS A 119 -6.00 2.27 4.62
N VAL A 120 -4.96 3.07 4.45
CA VAL A 120 -5.04 4.37 3.78
C VAL A 120 -4.37 4.26 2.41
N VAL A 121 -5.02 4.80 1.37
CA VAL A 121 -4.47 4.85 0.01
C VAL A 121 -3.90 6.25 -0.24
N ILE A 122 -2.67 6.33 -0.74
CA ILE A 122 -2.00 7.57 -1.11
C ILE A 122 -1.77 7.55 -2.62
N CYS A 123 -2.39 8.49 -3.33
CA CYS A 123 -2.22 8.68 -4.76
C CYS A 123 -1.20 9.80 -5.02
N GLY A 124 -0.03 9.41 -5.55
CA GLY A 124 1.12 10.28 -5.76
C GLY A 124 2.14 10.22 -4.61
N PHE A 125 3.38 9.80 -4.92
CA PHE A 125 4.49 9.68 -3.97
C PHE A 125 5.57 10.77 -4.19
N GLY A 126 5.12 11.97 -4.59
CA GLY A 126 5.95 13.17 -4.62
C GLY A 126 6.21 13.73 -3.22
N ARG A 127 6.73 14.95 -3.12
CA ARG A 127 7.11 15.59 -1.84
C ARG A 127 6.03 15.51 -0.76
N VAL A 128 4.79 15.86 -1.10
CA VAL A 128 3.66 15.85 -0.14
C VAL A 128 3.27 14.42 0.22
N GLY A 129 3.08 13.55 -0.78
CA GLY A 129 2.68 12.16 -0.54
C GLY A 129 3.71 11.36 0.26
N LYS A 130 5.00 11.64 0.04
CA LYS A 130 6.08 11.05 0.83
C LYS A 130 6.01 11.46 2.30
N GLN A 131 5.86 12.75 2.58
CA GLN A 131 5.72 13.25 3.96
C GLN A 131 4.49 12.65 4.65
N VAL A 132 3.35 12.58 3.94
CA VAL A 132 2.13 11.94 4.47
C VAL A 132 2.36 10.46 4.79
N ALA A 133 3.08 9.75 3.91
CA ALA A 133 3.39 8.34 4.12
C ALA A 133 4.30 8.13 5.34
N GLU A 134 5.31 8.97 5.52
CA GLU A 134 6.23 8.97 6.67
C GLU A 134 5.48 9.18 7.99
N ASP A 135 4.64 10.20 8.05
CA ASP A 135 3.87 10.55 9.26
C ASP A 135 2.86 9.45 9.63
N LEU A 136 2.19 8.86 8.63
CA LEU A 136 1.24 7.77 8.89
C LEU A 136 1.96 6.45 9.24
N ASN A 137 3.14 6.21 8.68
CA ASN A 137 3.95 5.04 9.01
C ASN A 137 4.46 5.09 10.46
N SER A 138 4.85 6.27 10.96
CA SER A 138 5.24 6.45 12.37
C SER A 138 4.13 6.03 13.33
N LYS A 139 2.87 6.14 12.90
CA LYS A 139 1.67 5.70 13.62
C LYS A 139 1.28 4.24 13.32
N LYS A 140 2.14 3.47 12.63
CA LYS A 140 1.91 2.07 12.25
C LYS A 140 0.64 1.87 11.40
N THR A 141 0.22 2.89 10.66
CA THR A 141 -0.92 2.79 9.73
C THR A 141 -0.55 1.95 8.52
N ARG A 142 -1.43 1.06 8.08
CA ARG A 142 -1.25 0.30 6.85
C ARG A 142 -1.49 1.21 5.65
N LEU A 143 -0.57 1.20 4.69
CA LEU A 143 -0.61 2.11 3.55
C LEU A 143 -0.56 1.35 2.22
N ILE A 144 -1.31 1.87 1.25
CA ILE A 144 -1.14 1.55 -0.17
C ILE A 144 -0.74 2.85 -0.87
N ILE A 145 0.37 2.81 -1.60
CA ILE A 145 0.88 3.97 -2.33
C ILE A 145 0.78 3.67 -3.82
N ILE A 146 0.18 4.58 -4.58
CA ILE A 146 0.08 4.50 -6.04
C ILE A 146 0.91 5.63 -6.63
N ASP A 147 1.88 5.30 -7.49
CA ASP A 147 2.66 6.27 -8.25
C ASP A 147 3.16 5.67 -9.55
N ILE A 148 3.33 6.50 -10.58
CA ILE A 148 3.92 6.11 -11.87
C ILE A 148 5.41 5.82 -11.74
N ASN A 149 6.09 6.51 -10.82
CA ASN A 149 7.53 6.42 -10.62
C ASN A 149 7.89 5.54 -9.42
N ALA A 150 8.32 4.31 -9.71
CA ALA A 150 8.76 3.37 -8.68
C ALA A 150 10.16 3.67 -8.12
N GLU A 151 10.98 4.48 -8.80
CA GLU A 151 12.38 4.68 -8.39
C GLU A 151 12.49 5.48 -7.07
N GLU A 152 11.63 6.46 -6.88
CA GLU A 152 11.59 7.24 -5.63
C GLU A 152 11.22 6.35 -4.43
N PHE A 153 10.32 5.42 -4.68
CA PHE A 153 9.89 4.45 -3.70
C PHE A 153 11.00 3.44 -3.34
N GLU A 154 11.74 2.94 -4.32
CA GLU A 154 12.84 1.98 -4.10
C GLU A 154 14.02 2.61 -3.35
N LYS A 155 14.22 3.91 -3.47
CA LYS A 155 15.23 4.67 -2.72
C LYS A 155 14.82 4.97 -1.27
N SER A 156 13.52 4.96 -0.97
CA SER A 156 13.03 5.15 0.39
C SER A 156 13.12 3.83 1.15
N HIS A 157 14.03 3.73 2.11
CA HIS A 157 14.25 2.52 2.95
C HIS A 157 13.10 2.26 3.94
N MET A 158 11.92 2.78 3.68
CA MET A 158 10.81 2.91 4.59
C MET A 158 9.80 1.78 4.47
N LEU A 159 10.03 0.49 4.79
CA LEU A 159 9.06 -0.36 4.12
C LEU A 159 8.60 -1.64 4.80
N GLU A 160 8.23 -1.57 6.07
CA GLU A 160 7.60 -2.74 6.70
C GLU A 160 6.06 -2.77 6.57
N ASN A 161 5.35 -1.62 6.46
CA ASN A 161 3.89 -1.56 6.61
C ASN A 161 3.10 -1.10 5.38
N TYR A 162 3.70 -1.01 4.20
CA TYR A 162 2.96 -0.55 3.02
C TYR A 162 3.25 -1.30 1.72
N VAL A 163 2.28 -1.19 0.84
CA VAL A 163 2.30 -1.80 -0.49
C VAL A 163 2.40 -0.69 -1.52
N PHE A 164 3.29 -0.86 -2.50
CA PHE A 164 3.42 0.05 -3.63
C PHE A 164 2.78 -0.55 -4.88
N ILE A 165 1.93 0.23 -5.53
CA ILE A 165 1.32 -0.07 -6.82
C ILE A 165 1.92 0.90 -7.84
N LYS A 166 2.66 0.37 -8.82
CA LYS A 166 3.15 1.16 -9.93
C LYS A 166 2.02 1.35 -10.95
N GLY A 167 1.56 2.60 -11.13
CA GLY A 167 0.50 2.92 -12.07
C GLY A 167 0.05 4.37 -11.97
N ASP A 168 -0.78 4.77 -12.90
CA ASP A 168 -1.45 6.07 -12.89
C ASP A 168 -2.70 5.98 -12.00
N SER A 169 -2.77 6.83 -10.98
CA SER A 169 -3.93 6.88 -10.07
C SER A 169 -5.21 7.39 -10.73
N THR A 170 -5.11 7.97 -11.92
CA THR A 170 -6.28 8.38 -12.73
C THR A 170 -6.84 7.24 -13.57
N ASP A 171 -6.17 6.07 -13.58
CA ASP A 171 -6.68 4.85 -14.19
C ASP A 171 -7.57 4.11 -13.20
N ASP A 172 -8.82 3.87 -13.57
CA ASP A 172 -9.81 3.22 -12.72
C ASP A 172 -9.40 1.77 -12.33
N GLU A 173 -8.73 1.03 -13.22
CA GLU A 173 -8.24 -0.32 -12.91
C GLU A 173 -7.14 -0.29 -11.84
N VAL A 174 -6.22 0.69 -11.95
CA VAL A 174 -5.15 0.90 -10.98
C VAL A 174 -5.74 1.32 -9.64
N LEU A 175 -6.67 2.27 -9.62
CA LEU A 175 -7.31 2.75 -8.41
C LEU A 175 -8.14 1.66 -7.73
N ALA A 176 -8.90 0.86 -8.49
CA ALA A 176 -9.66 -0.27 -7.98
C ALA A 176 -8.76 -1.37 -7.38
N SER A 177 -7.55 -1.55 -7.93
CA SER A 177 -6.58 -2.52 -7.39
C SER A 177 -6.14 -2.21 -5.97
N ALA A 178 -6.23 -0.93 -5.55
CA ALA A 178 -5.93 -0.47 -4.19
C ALA A 178 -7.03 -0.77 -3.16
N LYS A 179 -8.12 -1.47 -3.55
CA LYS A 179 -9.18 -1.92 -2.64
C LYS A 179 -9.82 -0.78 -1.83
N LEU A 180 -10.25 0.27 -2.50
CA LEU A 180 -10.90 1.42 -1.87
C LEU A 180 -12.19 1.06 -1.12
N ASP A 181 -12.83 -0.05 -1.50
CA ASP A 181 -13.98 -0.64 -0.81
C ASP A 181 -13.68 -1.05 0.65
N LYS A 182 -12.40 -1.34 0.95
CA LYS A 182 -11.91 -1.75 2.27
C LYS A 182 -10.98 -0.72 2.93
N ALA A 183 -10.73 0.40 2.27
CA ALA A 183 -9.90 1.47 2.77
C ALA A 183 -10.66 2.35 3.79
N THR A 184 -9.93 2.93 4.74
CA THR A 184 -10.45 3.93 5.67
C THR A 184 -10.39 5.34 5.10
N ALA A 185 -9.37 5.61 4.27
CA ALA A 185 -9.21 6.90 3.63
C ALA A 185 -8.42 6.80 2.32
N VAL A 186 -8.62 7.79 1.45
CA VAL A 186 -7.74 8.06 0.31
C VAL A 186 -7.21 9.50 0.40
N ILE A 187 -5.94 9.67 0.09
CA ILE A 187 -5.26 10.97 0.07
C ILE A 187 -4.68 11.17 -1.33
N SER A 188 -5.25 12.11 -2.09
CA SER A 188 -4.78 12.46 -3.43
C SER A 188 -3.77 13.60 -3.35
N CYS A 189 -2.51 13.33 -3.74
CA CYS A 189 -1.38 14.25 -3.68
C CYS A 189 -0.74 14.49 -5.06
N LEU A 190 -1.50 14.32 -6.13
CA LEU A 190 -1.02 14.50 -7.50
C LEU A 190 -0.67 15.98 -7.78
N PRO A 191 0.23 16.25 -8.73
CA PRO A 191 0.68 17.62 -8.99
C PRO A 191 -0.40 18.49 -9.67
N LYS A 192 -1.31 17.88 -10.43
CA LYS A 192 -2.37 18.60 -11.17
C LYS A 192 -3.72 18.47 -10.48
N ASP A 193 -4.42 19.61 -10.32
CA ASP A 193 -5.75 19.63 -9.69
C ASP A 193 -6.80 18.83 -10.47
N ALA A 194 -6.68 18.76 -11.81
CA ALA A 194 -7.56 17.96 -12.65
C ALA A 194 -7.41 16.45 -12.36
N ASP A 195 -6.19 15.98 -12.18
CA ASP A 195 -5.91 14.58 -11.86
C ASP A 195 -6.43 14.24 -10.44
N ASN A 196 -6.24 15.16 -9.48
CA ASN A 196 -6.81 15.02 -8.13
C ASN A 196 -8.35 14.98 -8.19
N LEU A 197 -8.99 15.79 -9.05
CA LEU A 197 -10.44 15.80 -9.22
C LEU A 197 -10.94 14.45 -9.73
N TYR A 198 -10.24 13.86 -10.70
CA TYR A 198 -10.57 12.54 -11.22
C TYR A 198 -10.49 11.47 -10.14
N VAL A 199 -9.37 11.42 -9.41
CA VAL A 199 -9.21 10.48 -8.30
C VAL A 199 -10.32 10.62 -7.25
N VAL A 200 -10.70 11.85 -6.89
CA VAL A 200 -11.78 12.11 -5.93
C VAL A 200 -13.12 11.56 -6.43
N LEU A 201 -13.46 11.80 -7.71
CA LEU A 201 -14.69 11.30 -8.31
C LEU A 201 -14.73 9.78 -8.33
N SER A 202 -13.69 9.12 -8.86
CA SER A 202 -13.61 7.67 -8.93
C SER A 202 -13.60 7.03 -7.53
N ALA A 203 -12.88 7.62 -6.57
CA ALA A 203 -12.86 7.13 -5.19
C ALA A 203 -14.24 7.21 -4.51
N ARG A 204 -14.99 8.29 -4.73
CA ARG A 204 -16.34 8.47 -4.18
C ARG A 204 -17.35 7.54 -4.84
N GLU A 205 -17.19 7.24 -6.14
CA GLU A 205 -17.99 6.24 -6.86
C GLU A 205 -17.75 4.84 -6.29
N LEU A 206 -16.49 4.45 -6.09
CA LEU A 206 -16.12 3.13 -5.55
C LEU A 206 -16.52 2.94 -4.09
N ASN A 207 -16.47 4.00 -3.27
CA ASN A 207 -16.84 3.92 -1.85
C ASN A 207 -17.43 5.25 -1.37
N ARG A 208 -18.75 5.26 -1.16
CA ARG A 208 -19.49 6.47 -0.73
C ARG A 208 -19.14 6.93 0.68
N SER A 209 -18.68 6.07 1.55
CA SER A 209 -18.34 6.38 2.96
C SER A 209 -16.86 6.64 3.18
N LEU A 210 -16.03 6.51 2.15
CA LEU A 210 -14.60 6.69 2.22
C LEU A 210 -14.23 8.13 2.62
N LYS A 211 -13.32 8.30 3.55
CA LYS A 211 -12.74 9.62 3.85
C LYS A 211 -11.78 10.02 2.75
N ILE A 212 -12.09 11.12 2.06
CA ILE A 212 -11.31 11.60 0.91
C ILE A 212 -10.65 12.92 1.25
N ILE A 213 -9.32 12.94 1.19
CA ILE A 213 -8.51 14.14 1.37
C ILE A 213 -7.81 14.43 0.05
N SER A 214 -7.88 15.64 -0.46
CA SER A 214 -7.26 16.01 -1.71
C SER A 214 -6.35 17.22 -1.56
N ARG A 215 -5.22 17.19 -2.27
CA ARG A 215 -4.40 18.37 -2.52
C ARG A 215 -5.08 19.25 -3.57
N ALA A 216 -4.98 20.57 -3.39
CA ALA A 216 -5.21 21.56 -4.43
C ALA A 216 -4.01 22.50 -4.54
N THR A 217 -3.73 22.92 -5.76
CA THR A 217 -2.72 23.94 -6.05
C THR A 217 -3.37 25.32 -6.18
N HIS A 218 -4.60 25.39 -6.72
CA HIS A 218 -5.31 26.63 -6.96
C HIS A 218 -6.54 26.75 -6.05
N ALA A 219 -6.78 27.93 -5.50
CA ALA A 219 -7.94 28.20 -4.63
C ALA A 219 -9.28 27.92 -5.34
N THR A 220 -9.34 28.18 -6.67
CA THR A 220 -10.53 27.89 -7.49
C THR A 220 -10.87 26.40 -7.60
N SER A 221 -9.89 25.52 -7.40
CA SER A 221 -10.08 24.07 -7.44
C SER A 221 -10.67 23.52 -6.15
N VAL A 222 -10.53 24.22 -5.02
CA VAL A 222 -10.99 23.77 -3.70
C VAL A 222 -12.50 23.49 -3.71
N ALA A 223 -13.30 24.43 -4.24
CA ALA A 223 -14.76 24.26 -4.30
C ALA A 223 -15.15 23.09 -5.20
N LYS A 224 -14.46 22.91 -6.34
CA LYS A 224 -14.71 21.83 -7.30
C LYS A 224 -14.38 20.45 -6.69
N LEU A 225 -13.24 20.34 -6.01
CA LEU A 225 -12.85 19.11 -5.32
C LEU A 225 -13.81 18.73 -4.20
N LYS A 226 -14.32 19.71 -3.44
CA LYS A 226 -15.37 19.47 -2.44
C LYS A 226 -16.68 19.01 -3.08
N LEU A 227 -17.12 19.65 -4.15
CA LEU A 227 -18.31 19.26 -4.91
C LEU A 227 -18.18 17.83 -5.49
N ALA A 228 -16.98 17.44 -5.92
CA ALA A 228 -16.69 16.09 -6.39
C ALA A 228 -16.73 15.03 -5.26
N GLY A 229 -16.77 15.44 -4.00
CA GLY A 229 -16.90 14.53 -2.86
C GLY A 229 -15.69 14.45 -1.95
N ALA A 230 -14.71 15.36 -2.06
CA ALA A 230 -13.61 15.43 -1.09
C ALA A 230 -14.12 15.98 0.25
N ASP A 231 -13.85 15.24 1.34
CA ASP A 231 -14.18 15.67 2.71
C ASP A 231 -13.29 16.85 3.13
N ASN A 232 -12.00 16.78 2.76
CA ASN A 232 -11.05 17.85 3.04
C ASN A 232 -10.21 18.16 1.80
N VAL A 233 -9.95 19.45 1.58
CA VAL A 233 -9.06 19.92 0.52
C VAL A 233 -7.98 20.79 1.15
N ILE A 234 -6.72 20.46 0.88
CA ILE A 234 -5.55 21.12 1.47
C ILE A 234 -4.73 21.76 0.36
N MET A 235 -4.27 22.97 0.60
CA MET A 235 -3.32 23.71 -0.25
C MET A 235 -1.97 23.82 0.49
N PRO A 236 -1.06 22.84 0.32
CA PRO A 236 0.19 22.79 1.10
C PRO A 236 1.06 24.03 0.91
N ASP A 237 1.15 24.51 -0.33
CA ASP A 237 1.98 25.68 -0.66
C ASP A 237 1.43 26.97 -0.01
N SER A 238 0.12 27.12 0.10
CA SER A 238 -0.52 28.24 0.80
C SER A 238 -0.28 28.17 2.32
N ILE A 239 -0.42 26.98 2.91
CA ILE A 239 -0.17 26.75 4.34
C ILE A 239 1.29 27.05 4.67
N GLY A 240 2.23 26.52 3.87
CA GLY A 240 3.66 26.76 4.04
C GLY A 240 4.02 28.22 3.88
N GLY A 241 3.47 28.89 2.87
CA GLY A 241 3.70 30.33 2.65
C GLY A 241 3.17 31.19 3.79
N THR A 242 1.97 30.91 4.30
CA THR A 242 1.41 31.62 5.47
C THR A 242 2.27 31.39 6.71
N HIS A 243 2.74 30.17 6.93
CA HIS A 243 3.60 29.83 8.06
C HIS A 243 4.95 30.59 8.00
N MET A 244 5.61 30.61 6.81
CA MET A 244 6.83 31.39 6.60
C MET A 244 6.63 32.89 6.84
N ALA A 245 5.51 33.46 6.37
CA ALA A 245 5.20 34.87 6.62
C ALA A 245 4.98 35.14 8.11
N SER A 246 4.33 34.22 8.84
CA SER A 246 4.11 34.33 10.27
C SER A 246 5.40 34.30 11.08
N LEU A 247 6.40 33.52 10.64
CA LEU A 247 7.73 33.49 11.27
C LEU A 247 8.46 34.84 11.18
N VAL A 248 8.18 35.63 10.14
CA VAL A 248 8.73 37.00 10.01
C VAL A 248 7.90 37.99 10.83
N ALA A 249 6.58 37.87 10.81
CA ALA A 249 5.70 38.85 11.46
C ALA A 249 5.60 38.68 12.98
N ASN A 250 5.56 37.43 13.46
CA ASN A 250 5.35 37.09 14.88
C ASN A 250 6.14 35.83 15.26
N PRO A 251 7.49 35.87 15.27
CA PRO A 251 8.34 34.69 15.49
C PRO A 251 8.02 33.98 16.81
N ASP A 252 7.93 34.72 17.91
CA ASP A 252 7.70 34.16 19.25
C ASP A 252 6.37 33.40 19.36
N VAL A 253 5.33 33.88 18.66
CA VAL A 253 4.02 33.22 18.64
C VAL A 253 4.10 31.91 17.86
N VAL A 254 4.82 31.89 16.73
CA VAL A 254 4.99 30.68 15.92
C VAL A 254 5.79 29.65 16.70
N GLU A 255 6.91 30.05 17.30
CA GLU A 255 7.75 29.17 18.11
C GLU A 255 6.95 28.57 19.30
N PHE A 256 6.15 29.40 19.98
CA PHE A 256 5.26 28.92 21.02
C PHE A 256 4.23 27.89 20.52
N LEU A 257 3.57 28.16 19.38
CA LEU A 257 2.59 27.23 18.80
C LEU A 257 3.25 25.93 18.31
N ASP A 258 4.45 26.00 17.76
CA ASP A 258 5.20 24.82 17.33
C ASP A 258 5.68 23.99 18.53
N SER A 259 6.01 24.62 19.65
CA SER A 259 6.33 23.92 20.90
C SER A 259 5.14 23.13 21.45
N ILE A 260 3.91 23.63 21.24
CA ILE A 260 2.67 22.92 21.60
C ILE A 260 2.40 21.74 20.65
N ARG A 261 2.78 21.87 19.36
CA ARG A 261 2.57 20.80 18.35
C ARG A 261 3.63 19.72 18.40
N SER A 262 4.78 20.00 18.95
CA SER A 262 5.92 19.07 19.01
C SER A 262 5.56 17.87 19.89
N GLN A 263 5.22 16.73 19.28
CA GLN A 263 4.94 15.47 19.94
C GLN A 263 6.23 14.84 20.50
N GLY A 264 6.71 15.38 21.62
CA GLY A 264 7.83 14.81 22.38
C GLY A 264 7.46 14.60 23.83
N ASN A 265 8.24 13.76 24.54
CA ASN A 265 8.00 13.44 25.96
C ASN A 265 8.07 14.65 26.92
N GLU A 266 8.46 15.82 26.43
CA GLU A 266 8.60 17.06 27.22
C GLU A 266 7.70 18.21 26.73
N GLY A 267 6.96 18.02 25.62
CA GLY A 267 6.08 19.03 25.02
C GLY A 267 4.70 19.11 25.68
N VAL A 268 3.97 20.19 25.36
CA VAL A 268 2.58 20.37 25.75
C VAL A 268 1.70 19.78 24.65
N ASN A 269 0.74 18.94 24.99
CA ASN A 269 -0.17 18.29 24.03
C ASN A 269 -1.59 18.89 24.12
N ILE A 270 -2.28 18.88 22.98
CA ILE A 270 -3.71 19.16 22.92
C ILE A 270 -4.42 17.84 22.69
N GLU A 271 -5.32 17.48 23.61
CA GLU A 271 -6.20 16.34 23.44
C GLU A 271 -7.66 16.76 23.30
N SER A 272 -8.45 15.94 22.60
CA SER A 272 -9.90 16.14 22.50
C SER A 272 -10.63 15.03 23.24
N ILE A 273 -11.53 15.39 24.14
CA ILE A 273 -12.37 14.47 24.89
C ILE A 273 -13.80 14.61 24.38
N ALA A 274 -14.37 13.55 23.84
CA ALA A 274 -15.74 13.57 23.35
C ALA A 274 -16.75 13.36 24.51
N PHE A 275 -17.98 13.84 24.32
CA PHE A 275 -19.04 13.68 25.29
C PHE A 275 -19.23 12.25 25.81
N ASN A 276 -19.22 11.28 24.93
CA ASN A 276 -19.37 9.85 25.23
C ASN A 276 -18.17 9.21 25.94
N GLU A 277 -17.04 9.88 25.95
CA GLU A 277 -15.83 9.45 26.66
C GLU A 277 -15.84 9.96 28.10
N LEU A 278 -16.63 10.97 28.39
CA LEU A 278 -16.73 11.51 29.73
C LEU A 278 -17.58 10.62 30.65
N PRO A 279 -17.20 10.45 31.94
CA PRO A 279 -18.04 9.80 32.94
C PRO A 279 -19.42 10.43 33.01
N VAL A 280 -20.45 9.64 33.32
CA VAL A 280 -21.85 10.08 33.37
C VAL A 280 -22.06 11.28 34.29
N GLU A 281 -21.28 11.37 35.36
CA GLU A 281 -21.32 12.46 36.32
C GLU A 281 -20.91 13.84 35.76
N PHE A 282 -20.16 13.85 34.65
CA PHE A 282 -19.72 15.07 33.95
C PHE A 282 -20.59 15.41 32.74
N GLN A 283 -21.40 14.47 32.28
CA GLN A 283 -22.32 14.69 31.17
C GLN A 283 -23.46 15.62 31.62
N PHE A 284 -23.94 16.48 30.72
CA PHE A 284 -24.96 17.46 30.95
C PHE A 284 -24.63 18.46 32.08
N LYS A 285 -23.36 18.65 32.40
CA LYS A 285 -22.86 19.66 33.34
C LYS A 285 -22.33 20.86 32.59
N LYS A 286 -22.31 22.02 33.22
CA LYS A 286 -21.64 23.21 32.71
C LYS A 286 -20.12 23.08 32.92
N LEU A 287 -19.33 23.68 32.01
CA LEU A 287 -17.87 23.67 32.11
C LEU A 287 -17.35 24.26 33.44
N LYS A 288 -18.08 25.26 34.03
CA LYS A 288 -17.74 25.80 35.34
C LYS A 288 -17.85 24.75 36.45
N ASP A 289 -18.77 23.80 36.32
CA ASP A 289 -18.95 22.73 37.30
C ASP A 289 -17.80 21.75 37.30
N LEU A 290 -17.14 21.56 36.15
CA LEU A 290 -15.86 20.84 36.04
C LEU A 290 -14.72 21.54 36.78
N LYS A 291 -14.74 22.90 36.84
CA LYS A 291 -13.77 23.68 37.65
C LYS A 291 -13.97 23.45 39.12
N VAL A 292 -15.22 23.27 39.58
CA VAL A 292 -15.56 22.97 40.99
C VAL A 292 -14.99 21.62 41.41
N LEU A 293 -14.95 20.65 40.52
CA LEU A 293 -14.32 19.33 40.73
C LEU A 293 -12.79 19.36 40.73
N LYS A 294 -12.19 20.55 40.75
CA LYS A 294 -10.74 20.77 40.87
C LYS A 294 -9.90 20.12 39.76
N ILE A 295 -10.45 19.80 38.58
CA ILE A 295 -9.71 19.21 37.49
C ILE A 295 -8.43 20.00 37.21
N ARG A 296 -8.54 21.33 37.06
CA ARG A 296 -7.37 22.20 36.87
C ARG A 296 -6.41 22.18 38.07
N THR A 297 -6.90 22.09 39.29
CA THR A 297 -6.06 22.11 40.50
C THR A 297 -5.35 20.78 40.72
N ILE A 298 -5.97 19.66 40.34
CA ILE A 298 -5.42 18.31 40.54
C ILE A 298 -4.51 17.91 39.37
N THR A 299 -4.93 18.14 38.12
CA THR A 299 -4.22 17.66 36.92
C THR A 299 -3.37 18.73 36.26
N SER A 300 -3.55 20.03 36.63
CA SER A 300 -2.90 21.18 35.97
C SER A 300 -3.21 21.33 34.48
N VAL A 301 -4.23 20.64 33.98
CA VAL A 301 -4.68 20.72 32.58
C VAL A 301 -5.58 21.93 32.40
N THR A 302 -5.46 22.61 31.26
CA THR A 302 -6.27 23.76 30.89
C THR A 302 -7.25 23.43 29.77
N ILE A 303 -8.54 23.73 29.96
CA ILE A 303 -9.54 23.63 28.88
C ILE A 303 -9.36 24.87 27.99
N ILE A 304 -8.94 24.67 26.76
CA ILE A 304 -8.64 25.74 25.79
C ILE A 304 -9.73 25.92 24.75
N GLY A 305 -10.62 24.94 24.61
CA GLY A 305 -11.64 24.97 23.56
C GLY A 305 -12.81 24.04 23.85
N TYR A 306 -13.94 24.37 23.23
CA TYR A 306 -15.16 23.58 23.24
C TYR A 306 -15.77 23.55 21.86
N LYS A 307 -16.08 22.35 21.35
CA LYS A 307 -16.85 22.19 20.13
C LYS A 307 -18.28 21.88 20.45
N THR A 308 -19.21 22.75 20.02
CA THR A 308 -20.64 22.59 20.22
C THR A 308 -21.18 21.41 19.40
N ALA A 309 -22.40 20.93 19.76
CA ALA A 309 -23.12 19.91 19.00
C ALA A 309 -23.38 20.34 17.53
N ALA A 310 -23.53 21.64 17.28
CA ALA A 310 -23.68 22.23 15.95
C ALA A 310 -22.35 22.28 15.14
N GLY A 311 -21.23 21.89 15.74
CA GLY A 311 -19.91 21.85 15.07
C GLY A 311 -19.10 23.15 15.21
N ASN A 312 -19.60 24.20 15.88
CA ASN A 312 -18.88 25.45 16.07
C ASN A 312 -17.83 25.34 17.17
N TYR A 313 -16.69 26.01 16.99
CA TYR A 313 -15.61 26.04 17.98
C TYR A 313 -15.70 27.33 18.82
N ILE A 314 -15.66 27.16 20.14
CA ILE A 314 -15.56 28.25 21.14
C ILE A 314 -14.15 28.13 21.73
N ILE A 315 -13.31 29.16 21.50
CA ILE A 315 -11.96 29.24 22.05
C ILE A 315 -12.07 29.92 23.42
N ASN A 316 -11.34 29.41 24.42
CA ASN A 316 -11.35 29.88 25.78
C ASN A 316 -12.79 30.03 26.36
N PRO A 317 -13.54 28.88 26.46
CA PRO A 317 -14.93 28.90 26.89
C PRO A 317 -15.10 29.49 28.32
N THR A 318 -16.15 30.24 28.52
CA THR A 318 -16.39 30.97 29.78
C THR A 318 -16.75 30.08 30.96
N GLY A 319 -17.23 28.91 30.70
CA GLY A 319 -17.70 27.94 31.69
C GLY A 319 -19.21 27.82 31.78
N GLU A 320 -19.96 28.65 31.06
CA GLU A 320 -21.42 28.55 30.99
C GLU A 320 -21.91 27.55 29.96
N GLU A 321 -21.00 27.06 29.07
CA GLU A 321 -21.30 26.07 28.08
C GLU A 321 -21.63 24.73 28.73
N GLU A 322 -22.71 24.10 28.28
CA GLU A 322 -23.16 22.79 28.72
C GLU A 322 -22.55 21.67 27.85
N ILE A 323 -22.08 20.63 28.50
CA ILE A 323 -21.50 19.43 27.81
C ILE A 323 -22.66 18.56 27.35
N VAL A 324 -22.95 18.57 26.07
CA VAL A 324 -24.07 17.87 25.43
C VAL A 324 -23.62 16.82 24.43
N PRO A 325 -24.48 15.86 24.03
CA PRO A 325 -24.16 14.88 23.01
C PRO A 325 -23.59 15.53 21.76
N HIS A 326 -22.58 14.87 21.14
CA HIS A 326 -21.82 15.35 20.00
C HIS A 326 -20.89 16.55 20.26
N SER A 327 -20.81 17.06 21.49
CA SER A 327 -19.80 18.06 21.86
C SER A 327 -18.43 17.43 22.14
N LYS A 328 -17.37 18.28 22.10
CA LYS A 328 -16.01 17.89 22.46
C LYS A 328 -15.31 18.98 23.24
N LEU A 329 -14.55 18.57 24.25
CA LEU A 329 -13.62 19.43 24.96
C LEU A 329 -12.22 19.34 24.36
N PHE A 330 -11.51 20.46 24.33
CA PHE A 330 -10.10 20.49 23.98
C PHE A 330 -9.30 20.93 25.20
N VAL A 331 -8.37 20.08 25.60
CA VAL A 331 -7.54 20.27 26.80
C VAL A 331 -6.08 20.40 26.43
N LEU A 332 -5.36 21.25 27.14
CA LEU A 332 -3.94 21.52 26.97
C LEU A 332 -3.21 21.11 28.24
N GLY A 333 -2.18 20.28 28.10
CA GLY A 333 -1.35 19.84 29.21
C GLY A 333 -0.12 19.06 28.75
N THR A 334 0.83 18.83 29.64
CA THR A 334 1.94 17.91 29.37
C THR A 334 1.44 16.45 29.29
N PRO A 335 2.18 15.51 28.69
CA PRO A 335 1.79 14.11 28.62
C PRO A 335 1.45 13.51 29.99
N SER A 336 2.20 13.90 31.05
CA SER A 336 1.95 13.46 32.42
C SER A 336 0.65 14.03 33.00
N GLN A 337 0.35 15.29 32.71
CA GLN A 337 -0.88 15.95 33.13
C GLN A 337 -2.10 15.36 32.44
N ILE A 338 -2.01 15.12 31.14
CA ILE A 338 -3.08 14.49 30.35
C ILE A 338 -3.31 13.03 30.79
N LYS A 339 -2.24 12.29 31.05
CA LYS A 339 -2.36 10.93 31.60
C LYS A 339 -3.08 10.95 32.95
N HIS A 340 -2.74 11.87 33.84
CA HIS A 340 -3.43 12.02 35.12
C HIS A 340 -4.89 12.40 34.94
N LEU A 341 -5.22 13.27 33.97
CA LEU A 341 -6.60 13.60 33.63
C LEU A 341 -7.37 12.37 33.16
N ASN A 342 -6.75 11.55 32.26
CA ASN A 342 -7.37 10.34 31.74
C ASN A 342 -7.62 9.32 32.86
N GLU A 343 -6.67 9.14 33.76
CA GLU A 343 -6.83 8.28 34.97
C GLU A 343 -7.99 8.78 35.88
N LEU A 344 -8.07 10.09 36.09
CA LEU A 344 -9.13 10.70 36.93
C LEU A 344 -10.50 10.57 36.27
N LEU A 345 -10.60 10.66 34.95
CA LEU A 345 -11.82 10.51 34.18
C LEU A 345 -12.13 9.04 33.81
N GLY A 346 -11.26 8.09 34.16
CA GLY A 346 -11.41 6.68 33.79
C GLY A 346 -11.33 6.42 32.28
N LEU A 347 -10.65 7.30 31.53
CA LEU A 347 -10.41 7.17 30.09
C LEU A 347 -9.26 6.19 29.86
N LYS A 348 -9.37 5.37 28.82
CA LYS A 348 -8.34 4.37 28.44
C LYS A 348 -7.34 4.94 27.47
#